data_ea3271c9010cf4f81d157364b4f27a37
#
_entry.id   ea3271c9010cf4f81d157364b4f27a37
#
_cell.length_a   1.000
_cell.length_b   1.000
_cell.length_c   1.000
_cell.angle_alpha   90.00
_cell.angle_beta   90.00
_cell.angle_gamma   90.00
#
_symmetry.space_group_name_H-M   'P 1'
#
loop_
_entity.id
_entity.type
_entity.pdbx_description
1 polymer ?
#
loop_
_entity_poly.entity_id
_entity_poly.type
_entity_poly.pdbx_seq_one_letter_code
_entity_poly.pdbx_strand_id
1 'polypeptide(L)'
;MLGSKANGIKLYVLSRFKSKMLMIIIFVFLASGCSSYKFLSFKKKQSKLSTEKIFSVADFSNTAKDDLYQLCLSLGRETLEDMVRLLACTNALLAKDALSHQQQKFAITEYNLSLNEIISPLLNNKQHTPHNFGNLSISFDTDLQGDIYLLSDLLMHDQELQFSVFGELGVAGVFARKNTAQGNDAYYPLEGVYRPINFSLSELRKVGSKWQLKIANEILLQQKSKIMGKNKYSLNYSPASAYLVLVEQADIDQLSWTGMINPGEADARRGIFAIEELNDNKTPILMTHGLNSDPLIWLKLTLALLNDRELHDTFQIWHAYYPSGSPPFYNAMMIRKRLKNILSKHPGLNKKSKGVFIGHSMGGIVNKTMVTSSGYQLWDATYTLKPDELLQQSSDYEMEKIFVFEPVFEKNISFFVDTPHKGSNIASSLVGYLGSALITLPDKFLDLNRSFINRIGADKLTLRMLPYMQNFGPNSVQTMRPGHPLVEVLDELPIHGKVYSVIGSQSILSCQSEQQCLEVNDGVVDYISAHNQQAEEEIVVSSSHDSYKNEKSISFILAKLREATLE
;
A
#
# COMPACT_ATOMS: atom_id res chain seq x y z
N MET A 1 -38.03 -39.40 40.87
CA MET A 1 -38.08 -37.92 40.54
C MET A 1 -36.84 -37.14 40.97
N LEU A 2 -35.65 -37.68 40.84
CA LEU A 2 -34.38 -36.96 41.22
C LEU A 2 -33.37 -36.80 40.05
N GLY A 3 -33.71 -37.25 38.84
CA GLY A 3 -32.79 -37.18 37.69
C GLY A 3 -32.93 -35.96 36.78
N SER A 4 -34.01 -35.18 36.84
CA SER A 4 -34.26 -34.09 35.89
C SER A 4 -33.74 -32.70 36.35
N LYS A 5 -33.51 -32.52 37.66
CA LYS A 5 -32.99 -31.24 38.18
C LYS A 5 -31.49 -31.04 38.00
N ALA A 6 -30.69 -32.12 37.94
CA ALA A 6 -29.24 -32.04 37.78
C ALA A 6 -28.81 -31.63 36.36
N ASN A 7 -29.56 -32.03 35.33
CA ASN A 7 -29.26 -31.64 33.94
C ASN A 7 -29.64 -30.19 33.61
N GLY A 8 -30.70 -29.66 34.24
CA GLY A 8 -31.10 -28.25 34.05
C GLY A 8 -30.11 -27.27 34.67
N ILE A 9 -29.52 -27.58 35.82
CA ILE A 9 -28.51 -26.75 36.50
C ILE A 9 -27.18 -26.75 35.71
N LYS A 10 -26.75 -27.89 35.16
CA LYS A 10 -25.55 -27.96 34.30
C LYS A 10 -25.71 -27.15 33.02
N LEU A 11 -26.86 -27.19 32.36
CA LEU A 11 -27.12 -26.38 31.17
C LEU A 11 -27.18 -24.88 31.49
N TYR A 12 -27.79 -24.50 32.62
CA TYR A 12 -27.90 -23.09 33.01
C TYR A 12 -26.56 -22.48 33.45
N VAL A 13 -25.71 -23.26 34.13
CA VAL A 13 -24.34 -22.81 34.50
C VAL A 13 -23.46 -22.72 33.27
N LEU A 14 -23.53 -23.64 32.32
CA LEU A 14 -22.81 -23.62 31.05
C LEU A 14 -23.22 -22.43 30.15
N SER A 15 -24.53 -22.11 30.13
CA SER A 15 -25.03 -20.96 29.36
C SER A 15 -24.58 -19.61 29.96
N ARG A 16 -24.59 -19.47 31.28
CA ARG A 16 -24.08 -18.26 31.98
C ARG A 16 -22.56 -18.14 31.91
N PHE A 17 -21.82 -19.24 31.89
CA PHE A 17 -20.36 -19.22 31.72
C PHE A 17 -19.98 -18.83 30.28
N LYS A 18 -20.69 -19.34 29.27
CA LYS A 18 -20.54 -18.95 27.87
C LYS A 18 -20.90 -17.47 27.65
N SER A 19 -21.98 -16.98 28.25
CA SER A 19 -22.39 -15.58 28.19
C SER A 19 -21.41 -14.63 28.87
N LYS A 20 -20.88 -15.00 30.05
CA LYS A 20 -19.87 -14.18 30.74
C LYS A 20 -18.50 -14.19 30.04
N MET A 21 -18.09 -15.36 29.50
CA MET A 21 -16.85 -15.46 28.72
C MET A 21 -16.96 -14.71 27.39
N LEU A 22 -18.12 -14.76 26.73
CA LEU A 22 -18.40 -13.95 25.54
C LEU A 22 -18.43 -12.47 25.87
N MET A 23 -18.99 -12.04 27.02
CA MET A 23 -18.92 -10.65 27.47
C MET A 23 -17.50 -10.21 27.83
N ILE A 24 -16.67 -11.06 28.42
CA ILE A 24 -15.27 -10.74 28.73
C ILE A 24 -14.46 -10.64 27.43
N ILE A 25 -14.66 -11.52 26.47
CA ILE A 25 -14.03 -11.44 25.16
C ILE A 25 -14.49 -10.16 24.44
N ILE A 26 -15.78 -9.85 24.42
CA ILE A 26 -16.32 -8.61 23.87
C ILE A 26 -15.79 -7.39 24.63
N PHE A 27 -15.62 -7.45 25.95
CA PHE A 27 -15.11 -6.33 26.76
C PHE A 27 -13.59 -6.12 26.59
N VAL A 28 -12.81 -7.20 26.43
CA VAL A 28 -11.38 -7.10 26.08
C VAL A 28 -11.21 -6.52 24.66
N PHE A 29 -12.09 -6.85 23.74
CA PHE A 29 -12.10 -6.30 22.39
C PHE A 29 -12.68 -4.87 22.30
N LEU A 30 -13.61 -4.49 23.20
CA LEU A 30 -14.12 -3.10 23.28
C LEU A 30 -13.23 -2.17 24.11
N ALA A 31 -12.36 -2.71 24.97
CA ALA A 31 -11.40 -1.92 25.75
C ALA A 31 -10.12 -1.59 24.97
N SER A 32 -9.83 -2.25 23.85
CA SER A 32 -8.94 -1.73 22.83
C SER A 32 -9.66 -0.66 22.01
N GLY A 33 -10.11 0.40 22.70
CA GLY A 33 -10.70 1.57 22.07
C GLY A 33 -9.76 2.05 20.99
N CYS A 34 -10.19 1.97 19.74
CA CYS A 34 -9.58 2.63 18.60
C CYS A 34 -9.55 4.14 18.88
N SER A 35 -8.51 4.61 19.55
CA SER A 35 -8.06 5.97 19.29
C SER A 35 -7.48 5.90 17.88
N SER A 36 -8.11 6.52 16.89
CA SER A 36 -7.53 6.72 15.58
C SER A 36 -6.18 7.41 15.79
N TYR A 37 -5.09 6.63 15.72
CA TYR A 37 -3.75 7.15 15.91
C TYR A 37 -3.43 8.01 14.70
N LYS A 38 -3.49 9.32 14.89
CA LYS A 38 -3.13 10.28 13.84
C LYS A 38 -1.61 10.39 13.78
N PHE A 39 -1.01 9.93 12.69
CA PHE A 39 0.42 10.04 12.46
C PHE A 39 0.82 11.35 11.77
N LEU A 40 -0.13 12.07 11.16
CA LEU A 40 0.09 13.43 10.65
C LEU A 40 -1.13 14.34 10.89
N SER A 41 -0.90 15.64 10.88
CA SER A 41 -1.94 16.66 10.86
C SER A 41 -1.55 17.81 9.93
N PHE A 42 -2.50 18.69 9.67
CA PHE A 42 -2.30 19.82 8.77
C PHE A 42 -2.29 21.14 9.57
N LYS A 43 -1.26 21.95 9.34
CA LYS A 43 -1.21 23.31 9.93
C LYS A 43 -2.38 24.14 9.44
N LYS A 44 -3.10 24.77 10.36
CA LYS A 44 -4.06 25.81 10.01
C LYS A 44 -3.30 27.12 9.79
N LYS A 45 -3.08 27.52 8.54
CA LYS A 45 -2.52 28.83 8.24
C LYS A 45 -3.63 29.89 8.27
N GLN A 46 -3.43 30.91 9.08
CA GLN A 46 -4.20 32.17 9.08
C GLN A 46 -3.29 33.27 8.54
N SER A 47 -3.11 33.37 7.23
CA SER A 47 -2.49 34.55 6.66
C SER A 47 -3.48 35.25 5.72
N LYS A 48 -3.84 36.49 6.04
CA LYS A 48 -4.52 37.37 5.10
C LYS A 48 -3.42 38.01 4.26
N LEU A 49 -3.35 37.65 2.99
CA LEU A 49 -2.58 38.44 2.03
C LEU A 49 -3.22 39.81 1.91
N SER A 50 -2.51 40.85 2.27
CA SER A 50 -2.95 42.23 2.11
C SER A 50 -1.92 42.97 1.24
N THR A 51 -2.39 43.84 0.37
CA THR A 51 -1.57 44.72 -0.44
C THR A 51 -1.82 46.17 0.02
N GLU A 52 -0.73 46.86 0.37
CA GLU A 52 -0.82 48.27 0.81
C GLU A 52 -0.35 49.25 -0.27
N LYS A 53 0.34 48.76 -1.31
CA LYS A 53 1.01 49.59 -2.34
C LYS A 53 0.78 49.07 -3.77
N ILE A 54 1.01 49.93 -4.76
CA ILE A 54 1.01 49.56 -6.15
C ILE A 54 2.24 48.67 -6.42
N PHE A 55 2.00 47.42 -6.82
CA PHE A 55 3.04 46.45 -7.15
C PHE A 55 3.83 46.86 -8.37
N SER A 56 5.16 46.70 -8.29
CA SER A 56 6.10 46.92 -9.41
C SER A 56 7.32 46.03 -9.25
N VAL A 57 7.82 45.47 -10.35
CA VAL A 57 9.06 44.69 -10.43
C VAL A 57 10.00 45.31 -11.42
N ALA A 58 11.28 45.33 -11.11
CA ALA A 58 12.34 45.75 -12.05
C ALA A 58 12.55 44.68 -13.13
N ASP A 59 13.03 45.11 -14.30
CA ASP A 59 13.51 44.18 -15.30
C ASP A 59 14.95 43.74 -14.94
N PHE A 60 15.12 42.46 -14.65
CA PHE A 60 16.37 41.85 -14.23
C PHE A 60 17.17 41.24 -15.39
N SER A 61 16.66 41.29 -16.63
CA SER A 61 17.24 40.58 -17.79
C SER A 61 18.69 40.99 -18.08
N ASN A 62 19.00 42.26 -17.96
CA ASN A 62 20.32 42.85 -18.28
C ASN A 62 21.23 43.02 -17.06
N THR A 63 20.81 42.66 -15.84
CA THR A 63 21.62 42.81 -14.63
C THR A 63 22.68 41.71 -14.57
N ALA A 64 23.96 42.11 -14.27
CA ALA A 64 25.03 41.14 -14.07
C ALA A 64 24.72 40.21 -12.89
N LYS A 65 25.24 38.97 -12.91
CA LYS A 65 24.87 37.95 -11.92
C LYS A 65 25.19 38.35 -10.48
N ASP A 66 26.36 38.97 -10.25
CA ASP A 66 26.80 39.34 -8.89
C ASP A 66 26.01 40.51 -8.34
N ASP A 67 25.70 41.50 -9.19
CA ASP A 67 24.82 42.62 -8.83
C ASP A 67 23.39 42.13 -8.56
N LEU A 68 22.91 41.21 -9.40
CA LEU A 68 21.61 40.61 -9.22
C LEU A 68 21.52 39.79 -7.91
N TYR A 69 22.59 39.06 -7.57
CA TYR A 69 22.69 38.34 -6.30
C TYR A 69 22.62 39.31 -5.12
N GLN A 70 23.40 40.42 -5.14
CA GLN A 70 23.35 41.43 -4.07
C GLN A 70 21.96 42.09 -3.97
N LEU A 71 21.35 42.37 -5.10
CA LEU A 71 19.99 42.90 -5.14
C LEU A 71 18.98 41.94 -4.50
N CYS A 72 18.98 40.64 -4.87
CA CYS A 72 18.11 39.66 -4.29
C CYS A 72 18.31 39.52 -2.76
N LEU A 73 19.55 39.61 -2.27
CA LEU A 73 19.87 39.63 -0.84
C LEU A 73 19.23 40.81 -0.08
N SER A 74 19.12 41.98 -0.75
CA SER A 74 18.60 43.22 -0.15
C SER A 74 17.05 43.32 -0.13
N LEU A 75 16.33 42.42 -0.84
CA LEU A 75 14.88 42.47 -0.91
C LEU A 75 14.22 42.05 0.40
N GLY A 76 13.11 42.69 0.72
CA GLY A 76 12.26 42.34 1.89
C GLY A 76 11.58 40.98 1.74
N ARG A 77 11.03 40.50 2.85
CA ARG A 77 10.32 39.19 2.97
C ARG A 77 9.01 39.29 3.75
N GLU A 78 8.48 40.50 3.93
CA GLU A 78 7.37 40.71 4.88
C GLU A 78 6.01 40.81 4.20
N THR A 79 5.98 41.31 2.95
CA THR A 79 4.72 41.55 2.22
C THR A 79 4.57 40.61 1.01
N LEU A 80 3.35 40.49 0.48
CA LEU A 80 3.10 39.77 -0.77
C LEU A 80 3.95 40.34 -1.91
N GLU A 81 4.06 41.67 -2.01
CA GLU A 81 4.86 42.35 -3.01
C GLU A 81 6.36 42.00 -2.89
N ASP A 82 6.88 41.95 -1.67
CA ASP A 82 8.27 41.56 -1.42
C ASP A 82 8.53 40.14 -1.86
N MET A 83 7.62 39.20 -1.52
CA MET A 83 7.73 37.79 -1.91
C MET A 83 7.68 37.63 -3.44
N VAL A 84 6.81 38.36 -4.14
CA VAL A 84 6.76 38.28 -5.62
C VAL A 84 8.00 38.92 -6.26
N ARG A 85 8.55 40.01 -5.70
CA ARG A 85 9.80 40.61 -6.16
C ARG A 85 10.99 39.69 -5.95
N LEU A 86 11.07 39.05 -4.77
CA LEU A 86 12.13 38.10 -4.45
C LEU A 86 12.03 36.84 -5.32
N LEU A 87 10.83 36.32 -5.56
CA LEU A 87 10.59 35.22 -6.51
C LEU A 87 11.04 35.56 -7.92
N ALA A 88 10.74 36.78 -8.41
CA ALA A 88 11.17 37.27 -9.73
C ALA A 88 12.69 37.42 -9.82
N CYS A 89 13.29 38.01 -8.76
CA CYS A 89 14.75 38.20 -8.68
C CYS A 89 15.49 36.87 -8.69
N THR A 90 15.09 35.94 -7.83
CA THR A 90 15.72 34.62 -7.74
C THR A 90 15.49 33.78 -9.00
N ASN A 91 14.33 33.89 -9.64
CA ASN A 91 14.05 33.24 -10.92
C ASN A 91 15.00 33.78 -12.02
N ALA A 92 15.24 35.09 -12.08
CA ALA A 92 16.19 35.70 -13.01
C ALA A 92 17.64 35.28 -12.69
N LEU A 93 18.02 35.20 -11.40
CA LEU A 93 19.34 34.76 -10.98
C LEU A 93 19.59 33.28 -11.36
N LEU A 94 18.64 32.39 -11.16
CA LEU A 94 18.73 30.96 -11.54
C LEU A 94 18.88 30.76 -13.06
N ALA A 95 18.46 31.73 -13.87
CA ALA A 95 18.67 31.72 -15.32
C ALA A 95 20.07 32.20 -15.77
N LYS A 96 20.91 32.75 -14.87
CA LYS A 96 22.28 33.21 -15.20
C LYS A 96 23.24 32.02 -15.26
N ASP A 97 24.20 32.12 -16.17
CA ASP A 97 25.26 31.12 -16.33
C ASP A 97 26.29 31.19 -15.18
N ALA A 98 26.92 30.05 -14.90
CA ALA A 98 28.08 29.93 -14.00
C ALA A 98 27.86 30.52 -12.59
N LEU A 99 26.73 30.20 -11.98
CA LEU A 99 26.47 30.54 -10.58
C LEU A 99 27.44 29.77 -9.66
N SER A 100 27.94 30.44 -8.61
CA SER A 100 28.62 29.74 -7.53
C SER A 100 27.64 28.87 -6.77
N HIS A 101 28.14 27.85 -6.08
CA HIS A 101 27.31 26.98 -5.24
C HIS A 101 26.48 27.77 -4.19
N GLN A 102 27.09 28.83 -3.61
CA GLN A 102 26.40 29.69 -2.64
C GLN A 102 25.27 30.50 -3.30
N GLN A 103 25.51 31.07 -4.49
CA GLN A 103 24.49 31.81 -5.25
C GLN A 103 23.34 30.92 -5.65
N GLN A 104 23.63 29.71 -6.15
CA GLN A 104 22.62 28.74 -6.55
C GLN A 104 21.79 28.28 -5.34
N LYS A 105 22.44 27.90 -4.25
CA LYS A 105 21.75 27.46 -3.02
C LYS A 105 20.84 28.56 -2.47
N PHE A 106 21.34 29.80 -2.40
CA PHE A 106 20.53 30.94 -1.97
C PHE A 106 19.32 31.15 -2.89
N ALA A 107 19.55 31.19 -4.22
CA ALA A 107 18.48 31.44 -5.16
C ALA A 107 17.39 30.37 -5.14
N ILE A 108 17.76 29.09 -5.04
CA ILE A 108 16.79 27.97 -4.91
C ILE A 108 16.01 28.10 -3.60
N THR A 109 16.70 28.35 -2.49
CA THR A 109 16.07 28.45 -1.17
C THR A 109 15.03 29.57 -1.14
N GLU A 110 15.42 30.78 -1.56
CA GLU A 110 14.53 31.94 -1.53
C GLU A 110 13.42 31.87 -2.57
N TYR A 111 13.68 31.26 -3.73
CA TYR A 111 12.66 30.95 -4.73
C TYR A 111 11.57 30.06 -4.15
N ASN A 112 11.96 28.94 -3.53
CA ASN A 112 11.02 27.97 -2.95
C ASN A 112 10.24 28.58 -1.77
N LEU A 113 10.90 29.31 -0.87
CA LEU A 113 10.27 29.98 0.28
C LEU A 113 9.27 31.03 -0.18
N SER A 114 9.69 31.94 -1.08
CA SER A 114 8.81 33.01 -1.59
C SER A 114 7.59 32.43 -2.28
N LEU A 115 7.77 31.41 -3.11
CA LEU A 115 6.68 30.74 -3.80
C LEU A 115 5.73 30.07 -2.82
N ASN A 116 6.24 29.38 -1.78
CA ASN A 116 5.43 28.75 -0.75
C ASN A 116 4.56 29.77 0.00
N GLU A 117 5.13 30.89 0.41
CA GLU A 117 4.39 31.94 1.11
C GLU A 117 3.31 32.61 0.22
N ILE A 118 3.57 32.71 -1.10
CA ILE A 118 2.58 33.22 -2.05
C ILE A 118 1.41 32.24 -2.22
N ILE A 119 1.67 30.94 -2.44
CA ILE A 119 0.62 29.99 -2.82
C ILE A 119 -0.17 29.45 -1.61
N SER A 120 0.45 29.31 -0.45
CA SER A 120 -0.17 28.68 0.71
C SER A 120 -1.52 29.32 1.13
N PRO A 121 -1.66 30.63 1.20
CA PRO A 121 -2.95 31.26 1.49
C PRO A 121 -4.00 31.12 0.38
N LEU A 122 -3.54 31.01 -0.88
CA LEU A 122 -4.42 30.91 -2.05
C LEU A 122 -5.09 29.53 -2.13
N LEU A 123 -4.39 28.48 -1.74
CA LEU A 123 -4.90 27.10 -1.78
C LEU A 123 -5.97 26.82 -0.72
N ASN A 124 -6.00 27.59 0.37
CA ASN A 124 -7.02 27.48 1.41
C ASN A 124 -8.38 28.07 1.01
N ASN A 125 -8.42 28.94 0.02
CA ASN A 125 -9.64 29.51 -0.53
C ASN A 125 -10.04 28.71 -1.78
N LYS A 126 -11.04 27.85 -1.67
CA LYS A 126 -11.64 27.08 -2.80
C LYS A 126 -12.22 27.97 -3.93
N GLN A 127 -11.79 29.21 -4.03
CA GLN A 127 -12.24 30.13 -5.07
C GLN A 127 -11.38 29.93 -6.32
N HIS A 128 -12.06 29.83 -7.44
CA HIS A 128 -11.45 29.75 -8.75
C HIS A 128 -10.55 30.97 -9.02
N THR A 129 -9.42 30.71 -9.64
CA THR A 129 -8.47 31.77 -10.07
C THR A 129 -9.04 32.62 -11.20
N PRO A 130 -8.63 33.88 -11.36
CA PRO A 130 -7.47 34.53 -10.71
C PRO A 130 -7.78 35.21 -9.37
N HIS A 131 -6.77 35.25 -8.48
CA HIS A 131 -6.80 36.04 -7.24
C HIS A 131 -6.23 37.42 -7.50
N ASN A 132 -6.99 38.50 -7.21
CA ASN A 132 -6.61 39.86 -7.49
C ASN A 132 -6.22 40.63 -6.23
N PHE A 133 -5.05 41.26 -6.25
CA PHE A 133 -4.46 42.06 -5.18
C PHE A 133 -4.01 43.41 -5.76
N GLY A 134 -4.85 44.42 -5.67
CA GLY A 134 -4.57 45.73 -6.30
C GLY A 134 -4.33 45.58 -7.82
N ASN A 135 -3.12 45.92 -8.27
CA ASN A 135 -2.70 45.77 -9.67
C ASN A 135 -1.97 44.45 -9.95
N LEU A 136 -1.90 43.51 -8.99
CA LEU A 136 -1.35 42.17 -9.15
C LEU A 136 -2.46 41.13 -9.25
N SER A 137 -2.42 40.29 -10.28
CA SER A 137 -3.31 39.14 -10.46
C SER A 137 -2.49 37.85 -10.43
N ILE A 138 -2.87 36.89 -9.59
CA ILE A 138 -2.22 35.60 -9.44
C ILE A 138 -3.15 34.50 -9.94
N SER A 139 -2.64 33.61 -10.80
CA SER A 139 -3.39 32.48 -11.34
C SER A 139 -2.54 31.23 -11.43
N PHE A 140 -3.19 30.06 -11.43
CA PHE A 140 -2.56 28.79 -11.74
C PHE A 140 -2.76 28.43 -13.20
N ASP A 141 -1.78 27.69 -13.78
CA ASP A 141 -1.85 27.30 -15.19
C ASP A 141 -2.96 26.27 -15.45
N THR A 142 -3.28 25.43 -14.46
CA THR A 142 -4.31 24.38 -14.56
C THR A 142 -5.32 24.53 -13.43
N ASP A 143 -6.61 24.45 -13.76
CA ASP A 143 -7.68 24.36 -12.77
C ASP A 143 -7.84 22.90 -12.33
N LEU A 144 -7.26 22.54 -11.20
CA LEU A 144 -7.29 21.19 -10.64
C LEU A 144 -8.51 21.03 -9.72
N GLN A 145 -9.38 20.08 -10.07
CA GLN A 145 -10.56 19.75 -9.29
C GLN A 145 -10.21 18.76 -8.16
N GLY A 146 -9.81 19.27 -7.00
CA GLY A 146 -9.42 18.48 -5.83
C GLY A 146 -8.85 19.33 -4.70
N ASP A 147 -8.45 18.66 -3.65
CA ASP A 147 -7.77 19.27 -2.52
C ASP A 147 -6.25 19.24 -2.71
N ILE A 148 -5.57 20.25 -2.18
CA ILE A 148 -4.11 20.38 -2.26
C ILE A 148 -3.55 20.55 -0.86
N TYR A 149 -2.56 19.72 -0.52
CA TYR A 149 -1.83 19.75 0.74
C TYR A 149 -0.37 20.07 0.47
N LEU A 150 0.12 21.24 0.92
CA LEU A 150 1.55 21.57 0.80
C LEU A 150 2.37 20.76 1.82
N LEU A 151 3.55 20.30 1.44
CA LEU A 151 4.41 19.54 2.36
C LEU A 151 4.86 20.39 3.55
N SER A 152 5.00 21.71 3.38
CA SER A 152 5.29 22.66 4.47
C SER A 152 4.20 22.73 5.55
N ASP A 153 2.98 22.28 5.24
CA ASP A 153 1.83 22.29 6.13
C ASP A 153 1.61 20.95 6.84
N LEU A 154 2.35 19.89 6.46
CA LEU A 154 2.29 18.59 7.12
C LEU A 154 3.06 18.61 8.45
N LEU A 155 2.40 18.19 9.51
CA LEU A 155 3.00 17.98 10.84
C LEU A 155 3.01 16.48 11.12
N MET A 156 4.21 15.88 11.11
CA MET A 156 4.39 14.47 11.46
C MET A 156 4.35 14.32 12.99
N HIS A 157 3.52 13.39 13.48
CA HIS A 157 3.43 13.02 14.89
C HIS A 157 4.22 11.76 15.20
N ASP A 158 4.37 10.89 14.20
CA ASP A 158 5.19 9.69 14.29
C ASP A 158 6.57 9.97 13.67
N GLN A 159 7.62 9.87 14.49
CA GLN A 159 9.00 10.11 14.06
C GLN A 159 9.57 8.97 13.20
N GLU A 160 8.94 7.79 13.22
CA GLU A 160 9.35 6.65 12.40
C GLU A 160 8.77 6.73 10.98
N LEU A 161 7.70 7.52 10.78
CA LEU A 161 7.08 7.71 9.48
C LEU A 161 7.56 9.01 8.84
N GLN A 162 8.52 8.91 7.95
CA GLN A 162 9.10 10.07 7.27
C GLN A 162 8.90 9.99 5.76
N PHE A 163 8.97 11.14 5.10
CA PHE A 163 8.99 11.24 3.65
C PHE A 163 10.18 12.04 3.15
N SER A 164 10.75 11.60 2.04
CA SER A 164 11.79 12.30 1.31
C SER A 164 11.19 13.20 0.24
N VAL A 165 11.85 14.32 -0.02
CA VAL A 165 11.55 15.19 -1.17
C VAL A 165 12.66 15.01 -2.18
N PHE A 166 12.31 14.60 -3.39
CA PHE A 166 13.23 14.51 -4.51
C PHE A 166 13.19 15.80 -5.29
N GLY A 167 14.35 16.22 -5.82
CA GLY A 167 14.48 17.48 -6.57
C GLY A 167 15.02 18.63 -5.73
N GLU A 168 14.92 19.84 -6.27
CA GLU A 168 15.50 21.04 -5.65
C GLU A 168 14.66 22.31 -5.87
N LEU A 169 13.88 22.40 -6.95
CA LEU A 169 13.16 23.61 -7.34
C LEU A 169 11.64 23.48 -7.22
N GLY A 170 11.02 24.54 -6.76
CA GLY A 170 9.57 24.65 -6.62
C GLY A 170 9.05 24.14 -5.28
N VAL A 171 7.76 24.27 -5.07
CA VAL A 171 7.07 23.85 -3.85
C VAL A 171 6.36 22.52 -4.10
N ALA A 172 6.72 21.52 -3.30
CA ALA A 172 6.09 20.21 -3.37
C ALA A 172 4.79 20.16 -2.52
N GLY A 173 3.83 19.41 -3.01
CA GLY A 173 2.57 19.15 -2.33
C GLY A 173 1.96 17.82 -2.75
N VAL A 174 0.76 17.56 -2.25
CA VAL A 174 -0.09 16.42 -2.60
C VAL A 174 -1.40 16.95 -3.17
N PHE A 175 -1.72 16.53 -4.37
CA PHE A 175 -3.04 16.70 -4.97
C PHE A 175 -3.89 15.49 -4.62
N ALA A 176 -5.13 15.71 -4.15
CA ALA A 176 -6.07 14.69 -3.76
C ALA A 176 -7.44 14.91 -4.40
N ARG A 177 -8.02 13.86 -4.94
CA ARG A 177 -9.39 13.86 -5.46
C ARG A 177 -10.12 12.56 -5.13
N LYS A 178 -11.43 12.60 -5.17
CA LYS A 178 -12.24 11.38 -5.02
C LYS A 178 -11.96 10.39 -6.13
N ASN A 179 -11.98 9.11 -5.78
CA ASN A 179 -11.97 8.01 -6.75
C ASN A 179 -13.36 7.93 -7.42
N THR A 180 -13.40 7.87 -8.75
CA THR A 180 -14.64 7.74 -9.53
C THR A 180 -15.07 6.30 -9.77
N ALA A 181 -14.21 5.33 -9.41
CA ALA A 181 -14.35 3.90 -9.71
C ALA A 181 -14.48 3.58 -11.22
N GLN A 182 -14.19 4.53 -12.10
CA GLN A 182 -14.28 4.39 -13.55
C GLN A 182 -12.91 4.48 -14.22
N GLY A 183 -12.75 3.84 -15.38
CA GLY A 183 -11.50 3.85 -16.12
C GLY A 183 -10.33 3.36 -15.27
N ASN A 184 -9.23 4.12 -15.26
CA ASN A 184 -8.04 3.80 -14.44
C ASN A 184 -8.29 3.93 -12.93
N ASP A 185 -9.28 4.71 -12.50
CA ASP A 185 -9.60 4.85 -11.08
C ASP A 185 -10.01 3.51 -10.43
N ALA A 186 -10.52 2.57 -11.24
CA ALA A 186 -10.83 1.21 -10.77
C ALA A 186 -9.60 0.43 -10.25
N TYR A 187 -8.39 0.93 -10.51
CA TYR A 187 -7.13 0.32 -10.04
C TYR A 187 -6.52 1.05 -8.85
N TYR A 188 -7.12 2.14 -8.38
CA TYR A 188 -6.61 2.92 -7.24
C TYR A 188 -7.46 2.70 -5.99
N PRO A 189 -6.95 3.04 -4.78
CA PRO A 189 -7.70 2.94 -3.54
C PRO A 189 -9.05 3.66 -3.63
N LEU A 190 -10.10 3.06 -3.08
CA LEU A 190 -11.45 3.63 -3.10
C LEU A 190 -11.55 4.93 -2.31
N GLU A 191 -10.65 5.11 -1.35
CA GLU A 191 -10.53 6.27 -0.46
C GLU A 191 -10.17 7.54 -1.23
N GLY A 192 -9.51 7.41 -2.39
CA GLY A 192 -9.18 8.54 -3.25
C GLY A 192 -7.95 8.33 -4.12
N VAL A 193 -7.68 9.31 -4.95
CA VAL A 193 -6.49 9.37 -5.81
C VAL A 193 -5.60 10.50 -5.30
N TYR A 194 -4.41 10.15 -4.84
CA TYR A 194 -3.43 11.06 -4.25
C TYR A 194 -2.17 11.06 -5.09
N ARG A 195 -1.68 12.23 -5.49
CA ARG A 195 -0.53 12.35 -6.41
C ARG A 195 0.40 13.47 -5.95
N PRO A 196 1.72 13.31 -6.10
CA PRO A 196 2.66 14.41 -5.88
C PRO A 196 2.37 15.54 -6.88
N ILE A 197 2.42 16.78 -6.39
CA ILE A 197 2.29 17.99 -7.21
C ILE A 197 3.47 18.92 -6.94
N ASN A 198 3.91 19.64 -7.96
CA ASN A 198 4.89 20.71 -7.85
C ASN A 198 4.29 22.04 -8.29
N PHE A 199 4.65 23.09 -7.58
CA PHE A 199 4.37 24.46 -7.95
C PHE A 199 5.67 25.15 -8.34
N SER A 200 5.65 25.86 -9.46
CA SER A 200 6.78 26.68 -9.92
C SER A 200 6.29 27.94 -10.65
N LEU A 201 7.11 28.99 -10.68
CA LEU A 201 6.78 30.19 -11.44
C LEU A 201 6.68 29.85 -12.93
N SER A 202 5.50 30.04 -13.55
CA SER A 202 5.31 29.88 -14.98
C SER A 202 5.68 31.17 -15.71
N GLU A 203 5.05 32.28 -15.31
CA GLU A 203 5.24 33.58 -15.95
C GLU A 203 5.00 34.72 -14.94
N LEU A 204 5.78 35.80 -15.08
CA LEU A 204 5.47 37.09 -14.46
C LEU A 204 5.64 38.19 -15.53
N ARG A 205 4.54 38.85 -15.87
CA ARG A 205 4.53 39.89 -16.89
C ARG A 205 3.61 41.05 -16.53
N LYS A 206 3.90 42.22 -17.16
CA LYS A 206 3.03 43.39 -17.08
C LYS A 206 2.13 43.45 -18.31
N VAL A 207 0.82 43.61 -18.08
CA VAL A 207 -0.19 43.78 -19.14
C VAL A 207 -0.98 45.05 -18.85
N GLY A 208 -0.69 46.10 -19.60
CA GLY A 208 -1.20 47.46 -19.32
C GLY A 208 -0.71 47.97 -17.96
N SER A 209 -1.63 48.31 -17.08
CA SER A 209 -1.32 48.77 -15.71
C SER A 209 -1.25 47.63 -14.69
N LYS A 210 -1.59 46.37 -15.08
CA LYS A 210 -1.67 45.19 -14.18
C LYS A 210 -0.46 44.27 -14.37
N TRP A 211 -0.06 43.63 -13.28
CA TRP A 211 0.90 42.55 -13.29
C TRP A 211 0.16 41.21 -13.21
N GLN A 212 0.61 40.23 -13.98
CA GLN A 212 0.10 38.87 -13.99
C GLN A 212 1.21 37.92 -13.55
N LEU A 213 0.98 37.21 -12.43
CA LEU A 213 1.81 36.11 -11.94
C LEU A 213 1.08 34.79 -12.24
N LYS A 214 1.67 33.97 -13.08
CA LYS A 214 1.19 32.62 -13.35
C LYS A 214 2.06 31.59 -12.67
N ILE A 215 1.43 30.62 -12.03
CA ILE A 215 2.07 29.54 -11.29
C ILE A 215 1.71 28.23 -11.96
N ALA A 216 2.75 27.53 -12.45
CA ALA A 216 2.60 26.15 -12.91
C ALA A 216 2.28 25.26 -11.70
N ASN A 217 1.27 24.41 -11.86
CA ASN A 217 0.84 23.43 -10.87
C ASN A 217 0.76 22.06 -11.56
N GLU A 218 1.84 21.31 -11.47
CA GLU A 218 2.06 20.11 -12.26
C GLU A 218 2.05 18.85 -11.39
N ILE A 219 1.19 17.88 -11.71
CA ILE A 219 1.22 16.54 -11.10
C ILE A 219 2.43 15.80 -11.63
N LEU A 220 3.31 15.34 -10.73
CA LEU A 220 4.55 14.67 -11.07
C LEU A 220 4.45 13.16 -10.80
N LEU A 221 4.34 12.39 -11.87
CA LEU A 221 4.35 10.92 -11.83
C LEU A 221 5.77 10.35 -11.87
N GLN A 222 6.73 11.19 -12.23
CA GLN A 222 8.15 10.89 -12.29
C GLN A 222 8.96 12.18 -12.17
N GLN A 223 10.27 12.06 -11.97
CA GLN A 223 11.15 13.23 -11.89
C GLN A 223 11.10 14.07 -13.17
N LYS A 224 10.75 15.33 -13.01
CA LYS A 224 10.80 16.34 -14.09
C LYS A 224 11.81 17.44 -13.75
N SER A 225 12.16 18.22 -14.75
CA SER A 225 13.07 19.33 -14.60
C SER A 225 12.55 20.57 -15.31
N LYS A 226 12.89 21.74 -14.75
CA LYS A 226 12.65 23.04 -15.33
C LYS A 226 13.93 23.61 -15.90
N ILE A 227 13.87 24.13 -17.12
CA ILE A 227 14.99 24.82 -17.77
C ILE A 227 14.85 26.31 -17.50
N MET A 228 15.93 26.94 -17.00
CA MET A 228 16.03 28.37 -16.72
C MET A 228 17.34 28.88 -17.33
N GLY A 229 17.24 29.63 -18.40
CA GLY A 229 18.43 29.96 -19.23
C GLY A 229 19.06 28.70 -19.81
N LYS A 230 20.33 28.42 -19.47
CA LYS A 230 21.03 27.18 -19.83
C LYS A 230 21.02 26.13 -18.71
N ASN A 231 20.53 26.49 -17.53
CA ASN A 231 20.54 25.64 -16.35
C ASN A 231 19.30 24.75 -16.32
N LYS A 232 19.47 23.54 -15.78
CA LYS A 232 18.40 22.56 -15.60
C LYS A 232 18.27 22.22 -14.12
N TYR A 233 17.09 22.47 -13.54
CA TYR A 233 16.76 22.22 -12.14
C TYR A 233 15.70 21.13 -12.02
N SER A 234 15.94 20.14 -11.15
CA SER A 234 14.95 19.09 -10.88
C SER A 234 13.82 19.63 -10.01
N LEU A 235 12.56 19.35 -10.40
CA LEU A 235 11.38 19.80 -9.65
C LEU A 235 11.17 18.98 -8.38
N ASN A 236 10.82 19.65 -7.29
CA ASN A 236 10.51 19.02 -6.01
C ASN A 236 9.24 18.19 -6.08
N TYR A 237 9.28 16.94 -5.63
CA TYR A 237 8.10 16.08 -5.45
C TYR A 237 8.37 15.01 -4.39
N SER A 238 7.31 14.43 -3.82
CA SER A 238 7.41 13.39 -2.79
C SER A 238 6.31 12.35 -2.96
N PRO A 239 6.62 11.18 -3.55
CA PRO A 239 5.66 10.07 -3.64
C PRO A 239 5.20 9.55 -2.27
N ALA A 240 6.14 9.47 -1.32
CA ALA A 240 5.86 9.01 0.04
C ALA A 240 4.85 9.91 0.77
N SER A 241 4.92 11.23 0.57
CA SER A 241 3.96 12.16 1.17
C SER A 241 2.54 11.97 0.62
N ALA A 242 2.40 11.67 -0.67
CA ALA A 242 1.11 11.39 -1.27
C ALA A 242 0.47 10.13 -0.65
N TYR A 243 1.26 9.08 -0.42
CA TYR A 243 0.80 7.88 0.25
C TYR A 243 0.45 8.13 1.74
N LEU A 244 1.26 8.90 2.47
CA LEU A 244 0.96 9.26 3.87
C LEU A 244 -0.35 10.04 3.99
N VAL A 245 -0.58 11.01 3.11
CA VAL A 245 -1.84 11.78 3.12
C VAL A 245 -3.03 10.88 2.76
N LEU A 246 -2.88 9.95 1.80
CA LEU A 246 -3.90 8.95 1.49
C LEU A 246 -4.28 8.15 2.74
N VAL A 247 -3.29 7.58 3.44
CA VAL A 247 -3.53 6.71 4.60
C VAL A 247 -4.16 7.49 5.76
N GLU A 248 -3.72 8.73 6.02
CA GLU A 248 -4.31 9.58 7.07
C GLU A 248 -5.75 9.98 6.78
N GLN A 249 -6.10 10.20 5.49
CA GLN A 249 -7.46 10.59 5.10
C GLN A 249 -8.39 9.38 4.93
N ALA A 250 -7.84 8.18 4.82
CA ALA A 250 -8.60 6.96 4.68
C ALA A 250 -9.05 6.46 6.07
N ASP A 251 -10.36 6.24 6.25
CA ASP A 251 -10.91 5.60 7.45
C ASP A 251 -10.78 4.07 7.31
N ILE A 252 -9.52 3.58 7.38
CA ILE A 252 -9.18 2.18 7.09
C ILE A 252 -9.26 1.29 8.35
N ASP A 253 -9.31 1.87 9.54
CA ASP A 253 -9.21 1.17 10.83
C ASP A 253 -10.24 0.03 11.03
N GLN A 254 -11.33 0.01 10.27
CA GLN A 254 -12.38 -1.00 10.36
C GLN A 254 -12.26 -2.13 9.32
N LEU A 255 -11.35 -2.05 8.35
CA LEU A 255 -11.30 -2.99 7.22
C LEU A 255 -10.88 -4.41 7.61
N SER A 256 -9.93 -4.56 8.52
CA SER A 256 -9.44 -5.87 8.97
C SER A 256 -10.53 -6.68 9.67
N TRP A 257 -11.30 -6.06 10.56
CA TRP A 257 -12.42 -6.71 11.27
C TRP A 257 -13.58 -7.02 10.33
N THR A 258 -13.96 -6.09 9.46
CA THR A 258 -15.01 -6.31 8.45
C THR A 258 -14.64 -7.46 7.54
N GLY A 259 -13.37 -7.55 7.11
CA GLY A 259 -12.87 -8.62 6.26
C GLY A 259 -12.90 -10.01 6.91
N MET A 260 -12.83 -10.08 8.23
CA MET A 260 -12.90 -11.34 8.98
C MET A 260 -14.34 -11.74 9.33
N ILE A 261 -15.15 -10.80 9.81
CA ILE A 261 -16.48 -11.10 10.40
C ILE A 261 -17.61 -10.97 9.38
N ASN A 262 -17.54 -9.98 8.49
CA ASN A 262 -18.53 -9.73 7.44
C ASN A 262 -17.89 -9.74 6.04
N PRO A 263 -17.47 -10.91 5.53
CA PRO A 263 -16.75 -11.02 4.26
C PRO A 263 -17.64 -10.64 3.05
N GLY A 264 -18.96 -10.65 3.17
CA GLY A 264 -19.85 -10.20 2.09
C GLY A 264 -19.71 -8.71 1.79
N GLU A 265 -19.65 -7.87 2.81
CA GLU A 265 -19.39 -6.43 2.66
C GLU A 265 -17.94 -6.18 2.23
N ALA A 266 -16.99 -6.89 2.83
CA ALA A 266 -15.59 -6.80 2.48
C ALA A 266 -15.30 -7.32 1.06
N ASP A 267 -16.10 -8.25 0.52
CA ASP A 267 -15.94 -8.78 -0.83
C ASP A 267 -16.16 -7.69 -1.90
N ALA A 268 -16.99 -6.69 -1.63
CA ALA A 268 -17.17 -5.54 -2.51
C ALA A 268 -15.90 -4.68 -2.65
N ARG A 269 -15.03 -4.70 -1.64
CA ARG A 269 -13.74 -4.01 -1.63
C ARG A 269 -12.57 -4.86 -2.11
N ARG A 270 -12.80 -6.16 -2.40
CA ARG A 270 -11.75 -7.08 -2.89
C ARG A 270 -11.10 -6.53 -4.15
N GLY A 271 -9.78 -6.40 -4.15
CA GLY A 271 -9.06 -5.87 -5.30
C GLY A 271 -7.55 -5.87 -5.17
N ILE A 272 -6.94 -5.37 -6.23
CA ILE A 272 -5.54 -4.96 -6.26
C ILE A 272 -5.55 -3.47 -6.53
N PHE A 273 -4.87 -2.71 -5.69
CA PHE A 273 -4.85 -1.26 -5.72
C PHE A 273 -3.43 -0.74 -5.90
N ALA A 274 -3.20 -0.04 -7.00
CA ALA A 274 -1.96 0.66 -7.24
C ALA A 274 -1.91 1.94 -6.39
N ILE A 275 -0.80 2.15 -5.69
CA ILE A 275 -0.61 3.34 -4.86
C ILE A 275 -0.37 4.59 -5.71
N GLU A 276 0.30 4.41 -6.85
CA GLU A 276 0.59 5.45 -7.83
C GLU A 276 -0.09 5.16 -9.17
N GLU A 277 0.16 6.02 -10.16
CA GLU A 277 -0.27 5.78 -11.54
C GLU A 277 0.38 4.52 -12.10
N LEU A 278 -0.40 3.71 -12.85
CA LEU A 278 0.15 2.53 -13.52
C LEU A 278 1.22 2.96 -14.53
N ASN A 279 2.39 2.31 -14.48
CA ASN A 279 3.53 2.63 -15.32
C ASN A 279 4.10 1.36 -15.98
N ASP A 280 3.99 1.30 -17.30
CA ASP A 280 4.44 0.16 -18.11
C ASP A 280 5.96 -0.10 -18.05
N ASN A 281 6.74 0.85 -17.55
CA ASN A 281 8.19 0.74 -17.42
C ASN A 281 8.63 0.22 -16.04
N LYS A 282 7.73 0.21 -15.06
CA LYS A 282 8.02 -0.24 -13.69
C LYS A 282 7.54 -1.66 -13.45
N THR A 283 8.33 -2.44 -12.72
CA THR A 283 7.96 -3.80 -12.30
C THR A 283 6.97 -3.74 -11.13
N PRO A 284 5.83 -4.44 -11.18
CA PRO A 284 4.87 -4.44 -10.09
C PRO A 284 5.37 -5.24 -8.87
N ILE A 285 5.20 -4.66 -7.67
CA ILE A 285 5.32 -5.32 -6.38
C ILE A 285 3.91 -5.52 -5.82
N LEU A 286 3.44 -6.77 -5.73
CA LEU A 286 2.18 -7.10 -5.11
C LEU A 286 2.39 -7.45 -3.63
N MET A 287 1.88 -6.63 -2.73
CA MET A 287 1.92 -6.84 -1.29
C MET A 287 0.60 -7.40 -0.79
N THR A 288 0.65 -8.54 -0.09
CA THR A 288 -0.53 -9.31 0.31
C THR A 288 -0.54 -9.54 1.83
N HIS A 289 -1.59 -9.04 2.50
CA HIS A 289 -1.73 -9.10 3.96
C HIS A 289 -2.17 -10.49 4.46
N GLY A 290 -2.10 -10.71 5.77
CA GLY A 290 -2.47 -11.95 6.44
C GLY A 290 -3.92 -12.04 6.92
N LEU A 291 -4.17 -13.02 7.79
CA LEU A 291 -5.45 -13.21 8.47
C LEU A 291 -5.69 -12.07 9.46
N ASN A 292 -6.94 -11.62 9.57
CA ASN A 292 -7.36 -10.50 10.43
C ASN A 292 -6.48 -9.25 10.26
N SER A 293 -6.23 -8.90 9.01
CA SER A 293 -5.31 -7.84 8.63
C SER A 293 -5.83 -7.12 7.38
N ASP A 294 -5.17 -6.05 7.00
CA ASP A 294 -5.45 -5.21 5.85
C ASP A 294 -4.15 -4.65 5.24
N PRO A 295 -4.19 -3.90 4.12
CA PRO A 295 -3.00 -3.37 3.46
C PRO A 295 -2.15 -2.40 4.28
N LEU A 296 -2.66 -1.82 5.38
CA LEU A 296 -1.89 -0.86 6.19
C LEU A 296 -0.69 -1.48 6.90
N ILE A 297 -0.67 -2.82 7.06
CA ILE A 297 0.53 -3.48 7.58
C ILE A 297 1.78 -3.14 6.77
N TRP A 298 1.62 -2.81 5.49
CA TRP A 298 2.72 -2.50 4.58
C TRP A 298 3.17 -1.03 4.63
N LEU A 299 2.60 -0.20 5.54
CA LEU A 299 2.88 1.25 5.60
C LEU A 299 4.38 1.55 5.62
N LYS A 300 5.14 0.96 6.56
CA LYS A 300 6.58 1.22 6.69
C LYS A 300 7.38 0.76 5.46
N LEU A 301 7.10 -0.43 4.94
CA LEU A 301 7.78 -0.94 3.74
C LEU A 301 7.43 -0.12 2.50
N THR A 302 6.16 0.28 2.35
CA THR A 302 5.71 1.14 1.25
C THR A 302 6.42 2.49 1.29
N LEU A 303 6.50 3.12 2.48
CA LEU A 303 7.25 4.37 2.65
C LEU A 303 8.74 4.21 2.35
N ALA A 304 9.35 3.11 2.81
CA ALA A 304 10.75 2.84 2.54
C ALA A 304 11.04 2.73 1.04
N LEU A 305 10.17 2.06 0.28
CA LEU A 305 10.27 1.97 -1.18
C LEU A 305 10.05 3.30 -1.88
N LEU A 306 9.04 4.08 -1.46
CA LEU A 306 8.73 5.39 -2.04
C LEU A 306 9.76 6.47 -1.69
N ASN A 307 10.51 6.29 -0.60
CA ASN A 307 11.60 7.17 -0.18
C ASN A 307 12.96 6.81 -0.82
N ASP A 308 13.06 5.65 -1.44
CA ASP A 308 14.25 5.21 -2.17
C ASP A 308 14.07 5.50 -3.67
N ARG A 309 14.84 6.44 -4.19
CA ARG A 309 14.68 6.91 -5.57
C ARG A 309 14.91 5.79 -6.60
N GLU A 310 15.93 4.97 -6.40
CA GLU A 310 16.27 3.89 -7.33
C GLU A 310 15.18 2.83 -7.39
N LEU A 311 14.69 2.41 -6.22
CA LEU A 311 13.62 1.45 -6.11
C LEU A 311 12.29 2.03 -6.60
N HIS A 312 11.99 3.28 -6.28
CA HIS A 312 10.81 3.96 -6.78
C HIS A 312 10.81 4.11 -8.32
N ASP A 313 11.97 4.41 -8.92
CA ASP A 313 12.08 4.53 -10.39
C ASP A 313 11.94 3.15 -11.09
N THR A 314 12.26 2.05 -10.41
CA THR A 314 12.23 0.68 -10.96
C THR A 314 10.92 -0.05 -10.71
N PHE A 315 10.31 0.14 -9.54
CA PHE A 315 9.15 -0.62 -9.08
C PHE A 315 7.91 0.26 -8.92
N GLN A 316 6.74 -0.36 -9.02
CA GLN A 316 5.44 0.24 -8.67
C GLN A 316 4.74 -0.64 -7.64
N ILE A 317 4.11 -0.03 -6.65
CA ILE A 317 3.58 -0.72 -5.47
C ILE A 317 2.08 -0.96 -5.64
N TRP A 318 1.66 -2.21 -5.48
CA TRP A 318 0.29 -2.65 -5.50
C TRP A 318 -0.06 -3.37 -4.20
N HIS A 319 -1.16 -2.99 -3.57
CA HIS A 319 -1.69 -3.65 -2.39
C HIS A 319 -2.87 -4.54 -2.77
N ALA A 320 -2.85 -5.81 -2.34
CA ALA A 320 -4.00 -6.69 -2.42
C ALA A 320 -4.85 -6.55 -1.16
N TYR A 321 -6.16 -6.35 -1.33
CA TYR A 321 -7.14 -6.47 -0.27
C TYR A 321 -8.11 -7.61 -0.57
N TYR A 322 -8.38 -8.44 0.43
CA TYR A 322 -9.35 -9.53 0.36
C TYR A 322 -9.95 -9.84 1.74
N PRO A 323 -11.19 -10.38 1.80
CA PRO A 323 -11.78 -10.85 3.05
C PRO A 323 -10.96 -11.99 3.63
N SER A 324 -10.22 -11.72 4.71
CA SER A 324 -9.26 -12.69 5.28
C SER A 324 -9.90 -13.91 5.94
N GLY A 325 -11.20 -13.86 6.26
CA GLY A 325 -11.97 -15.01 6.74
C GLY A 325 -12.26 -16.07 5.67
N SER A 326 -12.24 -15.68 4.38
CA SER A 326 -12.47 -16.61 3.26
C SER A 326 -11.30 -17.58 3.07
N PRO A 327 -11.53 -18.77 2.48
CA PRO A 327 -10.45 -19.73 2.23
C PRO A 327 -9.31 -19.12 1.42
N PRO A 328 -8.04 -19.32 1.79
CA PRO A 328 -6.90 -18.68 1.13
C PRO A 328 -6.79 -19.04 -0.36
N PHE A 329 -7.12 -20.25 -0.77
CA PHE A 329 -7.11 -20.68 -2.16
C PHE A 329 -8.19 -20.00 -3.01
N TYR A 330 -9.38 -19.77 -2.43
CA TYR A 330 -10.42 -18.97 -3.07
C TYR A 330 -10.00 -17.50 -3.19
N ASN A 331 -9.45 -16.92 -2.13
CA ASN A 331 -8.89 -15.57 -2.17
C ASN A 331 -7.80 -15.47 -3.24
N ALA A 332 -6.89 -16.44 -3.29
CA ALA A 332 -5.82 -16.52 -4.28
C ALA A 332 -6.38 -16.57 -5.72
N MET A 333 -7.39 -17.39 -5.99
CA MET A 333 -8.04 -17.44 -7.30
C MET A 333 -8.61 -16.07 -7.70
N MET A 334 -9.29 -15.39 -6.78
CA MET A 334 -9.88 -14.07 -7.04
C MET A 334 -8.81 -12.99 -7.30
N ILE A 335 -7.71 -12.99 -6.54
CA ILE A 335 -6.60 -12.05 -6.74
C ILE A 335 -5.86 -12.36 -8.05
N ARG A 336 -5.59 -13.64 -8.39
CA ARG A 336 -5.02 -14.02 -9.70
C ARG A 336 -5.89 -13.54 -10.86
N LYS A 337 -7.21 -13.74 -10.76
CA LYS A 337 -8.17 -13.27 -11.78
C LYS A 337 -8.09 -11.76 -11.95
N ARG A 338 -8.01 -11.01 -10.83
CA ARG A 338 -7.87 -9.55 -10.86
C ARG A 338 -6.55 -9.13 -11.48
N LEU A 339 -5.44 -9.74 -11.07
CA LEU A 339 -4.10 -9.46 -11.60
C LEU A 339 -4.02 -9.72 -13.11
N LYS A 340 -4.48 -10.89 -13.57
CA LYS A 340 -4.54 -11.22 -15.00
C LYS A 340 -5.41 -10.24 -15.80
N ASN A 341 -6.51 -9.76 -15.22
CA ASN A 341 -7.35 -8.74 -15.86
C ASN A 341 -6.64 -7.38 -15.98
N ILE A 342 -5.87 -6.96 -14.96
CA ILE A 342 -5.06 -5.74 -15.04
C ILE A 342 -4.03 -5.88 -16.16
N LEU A 343 -3.25 -6.97 -16.17
CA LEU A 343 -2.21 -7.23 -17.15
C LEU A 343 -2.76 -7.35 -18.60
N SER A 344 -3.97 -7.91 -18.78
CA SER A 344 -4.60 -7.99 -20.09
C SER A 344 -5.06 -6.63 -20.63
N LYS A 345 -5.48 -5.72 -19.76
CA LYS A 345 -5.88 -4.35 -20.13
C LYS A 345 -4.70 -3.38 -20.26
N HIS A 346 -3.60 -3.70 -19.62
CA HIS A 346 -2.35 -2.93 -19.63
C HIS A 346 -1.18 -3.85 -20.04
N PRO A 347 -1.11 -4.27 -21.32
CA PRO A 347 -0.10 -5.25 -21.78
C PRO A 347 1.33 -4.73 -21.62
N GLY A 348 1.53 -3.41 -21.51
CA GLY A 348 2.81 -2.80 -21.21
C GLY A 348 3.40 -3.24 -19.88
N LEU A 349 2.57 -3.44 -18.85
CA LEU A 349 2.98 -3.93 -17.54
C LEU A 349 3.57 -5.34 -17.57
N ASN A 350 3.24 -6.13 -18.59
CA ASN A 350 3.73 -7.51 -18.74
C ASN A 350 4.90 -7.66 -19.73
N LYS A 351 5.40 -6.56 -20.32
CA LYS A 351 6.48 -6.63 -21.32
C LYS A 351 7.74 -7.34 -20.81
N LYS A 352 8.07 -7.16 -19.53
CA LYS A 352 9.23 -7.78 -18.89
C LYS A 352 8.94 -9.17 -18.35
N SER A 353 7.67 -9.59 -18.32
CA SER A 353 7.17 -10.80 -17.64
C SER A 353 7.81 -11.02 -16.26
N LYS A 354 8.00 -9.91 -15.50
CA LYS A 354 8.66 -9.88 -14.19
C LYS A 354 7.71 -9.30 -13.15
N GLY A 355 7.60 -9.96 -11.99
CA GLY A 355 6.79 -9.50 -10.86
C GLY A 355 7.44 -9.81 -9.53
N VAL A 356 7.14 -8.98 -8.53
CA VAL A 356 7.57 -9.17 -7.14
C VAL A 356 6.33 -9.44 -6.28
N PHE A 357 6.41 -10.44 -5.42
CA PHE A 357 5.34 -10.83 -4.50
C PHE A 357 5.85 -10.77 -3.07
N ILE A 358 5.25 -9.95 -2.22
CA ILE A 358 5.58 -9.84 -0.80
C ILE A 358 4.33 -10.25 -0.01
N GLY A 359 4.40 -11.34 0.74
CA GLY A 359 3.25 -11.89 1.46
C GLY A 359 3.55 -12.07 2.94
N HIS A 360 2.65 -11.57 3.80
CA HIS A 360 2.72 -11.79 5.23
C HIS A 360 1.74 -12.88 5.65
N SER A 361 2.20 -13.83 6.46
CA SER A 361 1.35 -14.86 7.05
C SER A 361 0.54 -15.62 5.97
N MET A 362 -0.79 -15.71 6.10
CA MET A 362 -1.68 -16.28 5.08
C MET A 362 -1.50 -15.62 3.70
N GLY A 363 -1.13 -14.33 3.64
CA GLY A 363 -0.84 -13.63 2.39
C GLY A 363 0.34 -14.25 1.62
N GLY A 364 1.29 -14.88 2.30
CA GLY A 364 2.35 -15.66 1.68
C GLY A 364 1.81 -16.90 0.99
N ILE A 365 0.84 -17.60 1.59
CA ILE A 365 0.14 -18.75 0.96
C ILE A 365 -0.61 -18.29 -0.30
N VAL A 366 -1.31 -17.15 -0.24
CA VAL A 366 -1.96 -16.56 -1.42
C VAL A 366 -0.94 -16.28 -2.52
N ASN A 367 0.19 -15.63 -2.18
CA ASN A 367 1.24 -15.28 -3.14
C ASN A 367 1.96 -16.52 -3.70
N LYS A 368 2.15 -17.58 -2.92
CA LYS A 368 2.76 -18.83 -3.41
C LYS A 368 2.00 -19.38 -4.62
N THR A 369 0.67 -19.23 -4.66
CA THR A 369 -0.13 -19.63 -5.82
C THR A 369 0.06 -18.74 -7.06
N MET A 370 0.70 -17.57 -6.95
CA MET A 370 1.00 -16.70 -8.09
C MET A 370 2.31 -17.08 -8.79
N VAL A 371 3.13 -17.91 -8.12
CA VAL A 371 4.50 -18.22 -8.51
C VAL A 371 4.78 -19.72 -8.63
N THR A 372 3.73 -20.55 -8.53
CA THR A 372 3.83 -22.02 -8.67
C THR A 372 2.90 -22.50 -9.77
N SER A 373 3.27 -23.62 -10.42
CA SER A 373 2.39 -24.41 -11.27
C SER A 373 1.82 -25.56 -10.45
N SER A 374 0.51 -25.64 -10.31
CA SER A 374 -0.13 -26.67 -9.49
C SER A 374 -0.37 -27.98 -10.25
N GLY A 375 -0.41 -27.93 -11.59
CA GLY A 375 -0.98 -29.06 -12.32
C GLY A 375 -2.33 -29.47 -11.72
N TYR A 376 -2.53 -30.75 -11.52
CA TYR A 376 -3.72 -31.28 -10.84
C TYR A 376 -3.45 -31.72 -9.39
N GLN A 377 -2.29 -31.44 -8.80
CA GLN A 377 -1.92 -31.98 -7.48
C GLN A 377 -2.86 -31.50 -6.36
N LEU A 378 -3.25 -30.21 -6.35
CA LEU A 378 -4.24 -29.69 -5.40
C LEU A 378 -5.65 -30.22 -5.66
N TRP A 379 -6.01 -30.43 -6.93
CA TRP A 379 -7.25 -31.06 -7.32
C TRP A 379 -7.32 -32.50 -6.82
N ASP A 380 -6.29 -33.30 -7.08
CA ASP A 380 -6.17 -34.72 -6.66
C ASP A 380 -6.13 -34.87 -5.13
N ALA A 381 -5.61 -33.88 -4.41
CA ALA A 381 -5.70 -33.84 -2.94
C ALA A 381 -7.15 -33.62 -2.44
N THR A 382 -8.02 -33.05 -3.27
CA THR A 382 -9.41 -32.70 -2.92
C THR A 382 -10.40 -33.72 -3.46
N TYR A 383 -10.27 -34.15 -4.72
CA TYR A 383 -11.23 -34.98 -5.42
C TYR A 383 -10.63 -36.32 -5.87
N THR A 384 -11.46 -37.35 -5.94
CA THR A 384 -11.05 -38.72 -6.35
C THR A 384 -11.09 -38.93 -7.86
N LEU A 385 -11.72 -38.01 -8.60
CA LEU A 385 -11.84 -38.04 -10.06
C LEU A 385 -11.14 -36.84 -10.68
N LYS A 386 -10.70 -36.97 -11.93
CA LYS A 386 -10.03 -35.89 -12.66
C LYS A 386 -11.03 -34.78 -13.06
N PRO A 387 -10.54 -33.54 -13.35
CA PRO A 387 -11.39 -32.45 -13.80
C PRO A 387 -12.31 -32.81 -14.94
N ASP A 388 -11.81 -33.47 -15.98
CA ASP A 388 -12.57 -33.84 -17.19
C ASP A 388 -13.78 -34.74 -16.89
N GLU A 389 -13.73 -35.48 -15.78
CA GLU A 389 -14.84 -36.34 -15.35
C GLU A 389 -15.88 -35.60 -14.52
N LEU A 390 -15.48 -34.50 -13.85
CA LEU A 390 -16.33 -33.75 -12.94
C LEU A 390 -16.86 -32.44 -13.49
N LEU A 391 -16.12 -31.78 -14.40
CA LEU A 391 -16.49 -30.48 -14.95
C LEU A 391 -17.51 -30.63 -16.09
N GLN A 392 -18.72 -30.14 -15.91
CA GLN A 392 -19.81 -30.25 -16.88
C GLN A 392 -20.44 -28.91 -17.24
N GLN A 393 -20.30 -27.90 -16.36
CA GLN A 393 -20.95 -26.60 -16.50
C GLN A 393 -19.90 -25.49 -16.45
N SER A 394 -20.22 -24.33 -17.02
CA SER A 394 -19.32 -23.16 -17.00
C SER A 394 -18.92 -22.71 -15.58
N SER A 395 -19.81 -22.89 -14.59
CA SER A 395 -19.50 -22.61 -13.17
C SER A 395 -18.43 -23.55 -12.59
N ASP A 396 -18.31 -24.76 -13.12
CA ASP A 396 -17.35 -25.75 -12.62
C ASP A 396 -15.91 -25.34 -12.92
N TYR A 397 -15.68 -24.64 -14.04
CA TYR A 397 -14.36 -24.11 -14.40
C TYR A 397 -13.91 -22.98 -13.46
N GLU A 398 -14.83 -22.28 -12.78
CA GLU A 398 -14.43 -21.35 -11.70
C GLU A 398 -13.96 -22.13 -10.47
N MET A 399 -14.55 -23.32 -10.20
CA MET A 399 -14.10 -24.20 -9.12
C MET A 399 -12.71 -24.78 -9.42
N GLU A 400 -12.47 -25.23 -10.66
CA GLU A 400 -11.16 -25.71 -11.11
C GLU A 400 -10.06 -24.67 -10.84
N LYS A 401 -10.29 -23.41 -11.14
CA LYS A 401 -9.31 -22.31 -10.97
C LYS A 401 -8.87 -22.06 -9.52
N ILE A 402 -9.58 -22.62 -8.52
CA ILE A 402 -9.14 -22.60 -7.12
C ILE A 402 -7.93 -23.51 -6.95
N PHE A 403 -7.89 -24.65 -7.66
CA PHE A 403 -6.92 -25.73 -7.49
C PHE A 403 -5.89 -25.80 -8.61
N VAL A 404 -6.25 -25.35 -9.82
CA VAL A 404 -5.41 -25.45 -11.02
C VAL A 404 -4.97 -24.05 -11.44
N PHE A 405 -3.65 -23.81 -11.43
CA PHE A 405 -3.09 -22.52 -11.77
C PHE A 405 -1.63 -22.60 -12.21
N GLU A 406 -1.22 -21.56 -12.93
CA GLU A 406 0.13 -21.36 -13.42
C GLU A 406 0.69 -20.03 -12.89
N PRO A 407 2.03 -19.87 -12.83
CA PRO A 407 2.67 -18.62 -12.48
C PRO A 407 2.13 -17.45 -13.30
N VAL A 408 1.99 -16.28 -12.66
CA VAL A 408 1.46 -15.09 -13.35
C VAL A 408 2.50 -14.42 -14.23
N PHE A 409 3.76 -14.45 -13.81
CA PHE A 409 4.91 -13.95 -14.57
C PHE A 409 5.93 -15.07 -14.76
N GLU A 410 6.76 -14.94 -15.78
CA GLU A 410 7.86 -15.90 -16.04
C GLU A 410 9.01 -15.73 -15.06
N LYS A 411 9.28 -14.48 -14.65
CA LYS A 411 10.35 -14.13 -13.72
C LYS A 411 9.75 -13.56 -12.44
N ASN A 412 9.93 -14.24 -11.34
CA ASN A 412 9.35 -13.86 -10.06
C ASN A 412 10.42 -13.66 -8.99
N ILE A 413 10.12 -12.75 -8.07
CA ILE A 413 10.82 -12.59 -6.81
C ILE A 413 9.78 -12.68 -5.71
N SER A 414 9.96 -13.57 -4.76
CA SER A 414 8.98 -13.80 -3.68
C SER A 414 9.64 -13.58 -2.32
N PHE A 415 8.95 -12.80 -1.49
CA PHE A 415 9.30 -12.63 -0.09
C PHE A 415 8.16 -13.20 0.76
N PHE A 416 8.48 -14.19 1.58
CA PHE A 416 7.56 -14.80 2.53
C PHE A 416 7.92 -14.30 3.93
N VAL A 417 7.01 -13.50 4.53
CA VAL A 417 7.20 -12.89 5.84
C VAL A 417 6.29 -13.61 6.83
N ASP A 418 6.86 -14.30 7.81
CA ASP A 418 6.13 -15.08 8.83
C ASP A 418 5.08 -16.03 8.22
N THR A 419 5.37 -16.59 7.05
CA THR A 419 4.40 -17.39 6.27
C THR A 419 4.33 -18.83 6.77
N PRO A 420 3.15 -19.33 7.18
CA PRO A 420 2.98 -20.70 7.67
C PRO A 420 2.87 -21.70 6.52
N HIS A 421 3.97 -22.06 5.88
CA HIS A 421 4.00 -22.99 4.74
C HIS A 421 3.42 -24.37 5.05
N LYS A 422 3.50 -24.79 6.32
CA LYS A 422 2.96 -26.09 6.81
C LYS A 422 1.76 -25.92 7.75
N GLY A 423 1.17 -24.71 7.78
CA GLY A 423 0.08 -24.35 8.66
C GLY A 423 0.56 -23.79 10.01
N SER A 424 -0.38 -23.42 10.88
CA SER A 424 -0.12 -22.81 12.19
C SER A 424 -0.78 -23.60 13.31
N ASN A 425 -0.05 -23.89 14.36
CA ASN A 425 -0.55 -24.57 15.57
C ASN A 425 -1.63 -23.75 16.29
N ILE A 426 -1.63 -22.43 16.19
CA ILE A 426 -2.71 -21.57 16.72
C ILE A 426 -4.04 -21.86 16.02
N ALA A 427 -4.02 -22.16 14.72
CA ALA A 427 -5.24 -22.51 13.97
C ALA A 427 -5.89 -23.82 14.49
N SER A 428 -5.12 -24.72 15.10
CA SER A 428 -5.62 -25.94 15.75
C SER A 428 -5.95 -25.79 17.23
N SER A 429 -5.58 -24.66 17.84
CA SER A 429 -5.83 -24.36 19.25
C SER A 429 -7.32 -24.06 19.54
N LEU A 430 -7.68 -24.03 20.83
CA LEU A 430 -9.03 -23.64 21.27
C LEU A 430 -9.39 -22.21 20.79
N VAL A 431 -8.40 -21.29 20.77
CA VAL A 431 -8.57 -19.92 20.28
C VAL A 431 -8.87 -19.91 18.78
N GLY A 432 -8.14 -20.70 18.00
CA GLY A 432 -8.39 -20.86 16.57
C GLY A 432 -9.77 -21.47 16.29
N TYR A 433 -10.19 -22.46 17.08
CA TYR A 433 -11.53 -23.06 16.94
C TYR A 433 -12.66 -22.05 17.24
N LEU A 434 -12.54 -21.27 18.33
CA LEU A 434 -13.51 -20.24 18.68
C LEU A 434 -13.53 -19.11 17.65
N GLY A 435 -12.37 -18.66 17.18
CA GLY A 435 -12.25 -17.67 16.12
C GLY A 435 -12.89 -18.16 14.81
N SER A 436 -12.61 -19.40 14.43
CA SER A 436 -13.21 -20.06 13.25
C SER A 436 -14.73 -20.07 13.26
N ALA A 437 -15.35 -20.27 14.44
CA ALA A 437 -16.81 -20.31 14.58
C ALA A 437 -17.49 -18.95 14.37
N LEU A 438 -16.75 -17.85 14.43
CA LEU A 438 -17.24 -16.47 14.19
C LEU A 438 -17.10 -16.03 12.73
N ILE A 439 -16.32 -16.77 11.92
CA ILE A 439 -16.09 -16.41 10.52
C ILE A 439 -17.30 -16.82 9.68
N THR A 440 -17.86 -15.86 8.96
CA THR A 440 -18.87 -16.08 7.93
C THR A 440 -18.19 -16.18 6.57
N LEU A 441 -18.54 -17.16 5.74
CA LEU A 441 -18.01 -17.31 4.39
C LEU A 441 -18.81 -16.45 3.39
N PRO A 442 -18.19 -15.93 2.33
CA PRO A 442 -18.91 -15.19 1.30
C PRO A 442 -19.96 -16.06 0.60
N ASP A 443 -21.15 -15.51 0.35
CA ASP A 443 -22.24 -16.22 -0.33
C ASP A 443 -21.80 -16.81 -1.68
N LYS A 444 -21.03 -16.04 -2.47
CA LYS A 444 -20.51 -16.50 -3.76
C LYS A 444 -19.65 -17.75 -3.66
N PHE A 445 -18.81 -17.84 -2.60
CA PHE A 445 -18.02 -19.05 -2.35
C PHE A 445 -18.91 -20.22 -1.93
N LEU A 446 -19.85 -19.97 -0.99
CA LEU A 446 -20.78 -20.99 -0.50
C LEU A 446 -21.65 -21.53 -1.64
N ASP A 447 -22.19 -20.67 -2.49
CA ASP A 447 -23.03 -21.06 -3.63
C ASP A 447 -22.25 -21.87 -4.66
N LEU A 448 -21.02 -21.43 -5.00
CA LEU A 448 -20.13 -22.14 -5.92
C LEU A 448 -19.84 -23.55 -5.39
N ASN A 449 -19.37 -23.63 -4.14
CA ASN A 449 -18.98 -24.91 -3.53
C ASN A 449 -20.18 -25.84 -3.29
N ARG A 450 -21.30 -25.28 -2.78
CA ARG A 450 -22.54 -26.04 -2.57
C ARG A 450 -23.08 -26.61 -3.88
N SER A 451 -23.17 -25.78 -4.91
CA SER A 451 -23.65 -26.21 -6.22
C SER A 451 -22.77 -27.35 -6.79
N PHE A 452 -21.45 -27.20 -6.70
CA PHE A 452 -20.52 -28.20 -7.18
C PHE A 452 -20.60 -29.50 -6.39
N ILE A 453 -20.53 -29.48 -5.06
CA ILE A 453 -20.57 -30.67 -4.21
C ILE A 453 -21.94 -31.40 -4.28
N ASN A 454 -23.05 -30.67 -4.32
CA ASN A 454 -24.36 -31.28 -4.46
C ASN A 454 -24.52 -32.02 -5.79
N ARG A 455 -23.84 -31.55 -6.86
CA ARG A 455 -23.89 -32.18 -8.18
C ARG A 455 -22.99 -33.42 -8.27
N ILE A 456 -21.76 -33.32 -7.77
CA ILE A 456 -20.79 -34.42 -7.92
C ILE A 456 -20.95 -35.53 -6.86
N GLY A 457 -21.52 -35.19 -5.68
CA GLY A 457 -21.61 -36.05 -4.52
C GLY A 457 -20.40 -35.96 -3.59
N ALA A 458 -20.62 -36.03 -2.29
CA ALA A 458 -19.56 -36.01 -1.28
C ALA A 458 -18.63 -37.25 -1.34
N ASP A 459 -19.07 -38.33 -1.96
CA ASP A 459 -18.28 -39.54 -2.22
C ASP A 459 -17.13 -39.34 -3.23
N LYS A 460 -17.13 -38.24 -3.93
CA LYS A 460 -16.04 -37.82 -4.82
C LYS A 460 -14.95 -37.02 -4.11
N LEU A 461 -15.12 -36.68 -2.86
CA LEU A 461 -14.06 -36.06 -2.05
C LEU A 461 -13.07 -37.11 -1.54
N THR A 462 -11.80 -36.74 -1.43
CA THR A 462 -10.79 -37.59 -0.77
C THR A 462 -11.12 -37.71 0.73
N LEU A 463 -10.76 -38.81 1.36
CA LEU A 463 -10.98 -39.04 2.80
C LEU A 463 -10.29 -37.97 3.66
N ARG A 464 -9.15 -37.41 3.19
CA ARG A 464 -8.42 -36.35 3.89
C ARG A 464 -9.14 -35.00 3.82
N MET A 465 -9.86 -34.70 2.72
CA MET A 465 -10.60 -33.44 2.55
C MET A 465 -12.00 -33.46 3.15
N LEU A 466 -12.62 -34.65 3.27
CA LEU A 466 -14.00 -34.81 3.73
C LEU A 466 -14.29 -34.06 5.06
N PRO A 467 -13.44 -34.10 6.11
CA PRO A 467 -13.68 -33.36 7.36
C PRO A 467 -13.73 -31.83 7.19
N TYR A 468 -13.02 -31.29 6.20
CA TYR A 468 -12.96 -29.85 5.95
C TYR A 468 -14.10 -29.34 5.07
N MET A 469 -14.78 -30.23 4.34
CA MET A 469 -15.88 -29.88 3.44
C MET A 469 -17.24 -29.93 4.10
N GLN A 470 -17.32 -30.26 5.41
CA GLN A 470 -18.52 -30.08 6.21
C GLN A 470 -18.90 -28.59 6.24
N ASN A 471 -20.20 -28.28 6.13
CA ASN A 471 -20.72 -26.91 6.01
C ASN A 471 -20.25 -26.15 4.77
N PHE A 472 -20.01 -26.85 3.66
CA PHE A 472 -19.69 -26.31 2.34
C PHE A 472 -18.32 -25.66 2.22
N GLY A 473 -17.34 -26.14 2.97
CA GLY A 473 -15.94 -25.82 2.80
C GLY A 473 -15.28 -25.17 4.02
N PRO A 474 -13.94 -25.25 4.08
CA PRO A 474 -13.19 -24.68 5.19
C PRO A 474 -13.15 -23.15 5.09
N ASN A 475 -13.13 -22.47 6.23
CA ASN A 475 -12.70 -21.07 6.30
C ASN A 475 -11.16 -20.97 6.36
N SER A 476 -10.64 -19.73 6.41
CA SER A 476 -9.20 -19.48 6.46
C SER A 476 -8.49 -20.17 7.62
N VAL A 477 -9.06 -20.11 8.84
CA VAL A 477 -8.47 -20.73 10.03
C VAL A 477 -8.42 -22.25 9.90
N GLN A 478 -9.48 -22.87 9.38
CA GLN A 478 -9.52 -24.32 9.16
C GLN A 478 -8.51 -24.74 8.11
N THR A 479 -8.37 -23.97 7.03
CA THR A 479 -7.38 -24.26 5.97
C THR A 479 -5.94 -24.12 6.48
N MET A 480 -5.69 -23.19 7.40
CA MET A 480 -4.34 -22.97 7.95
C MET A 480 -3.94 -23.95 9.05
N ARG A 481 -4.74 -24.99 9.36
CA ARG A 481 -4.34 -26.03 10.31
C ARG A 481 -3.20 -26.88 9.76
N PRO A 482 -2.23 -27.27 10.60
CA PRO A 482 -1.23 -28.27 10.21
C PRO A 482 -1.88 -29.54 9.70
N GLY A 483 -1.33 -30.12 8.66
CA GLY A 483 -1.86 -31.33 8.03
C GLY A 483 -3.05 -31.11 7.09
N HIS A 484 -3.44 -29.85 6.81
CA HIS A 484 -4.48 -29.58 5.81
C HIS A 484 -3.97 -29.95 4.40
N PRO A 485 -4.67 -30.83 3.65
CA PRO A 485 -4.14 -31.42 2.41
C PRO A 485 -3.66 -30.40 1.37
N LEU A 486 -4.40 -29.28 1.20
CA LEU A 486 -4.04 -28.26 0.22
C LEU A 486 -2.79 -27.47 0.61
N VAL A 487 -2.56 -27.25 1.91
CA VAL A 487 -1.40 -26.52 2.41
C VAL A 487 -0.15 -27.39 2.27
N GLU A 488 -0.24 -28.68 2.61
CA GLU A 488 0.86 -29.64 2.44
C GLU A 488 1.25 -29.79 0.97
N VAL A 489 0.29 -29.99 0.08
CA VAL A 489 0.59 -30.09 -1.35
C VAL A 489 1.19 -28.79 -1.88
N LEU A 490 0.65 -27.63 -1.50
CA LEU A 490 1.21 -26.35 -1.93
C LEU A 490 2.66 -26.16 -1.42
N ASP A 491 2.98 -26.66 -0.21
CA ASP A 491 4.35 -26.57 0.33
C ASP A 491 5.38 -27.31 -0.53
N GLU A 492 5.01 -28.45 -1.08
CA GLU A 492 5.87 -29.30 -1.92
C GLU A 492 6.02 -28.78 -3.36
N LEU A 493 5.13 -27.89 -3.83
CA LEU A 493 5.19 -27.39 -5.22
C LEU A 493 6.41 -26.50 -5.44
N PRO A 494 7.09 -26.65 -6.61
CA PRO A 494 8.23 -25.82 -6.96
C PRO A 494 7.80 -24.36 -7.19
N ILE A 495 8.56 -23.42 -6.63
CA ILE A 495 8.37 -21.99 -6.81
C ILE A 495 9.19 -21.52 -8.00
N HIS A 496 8.56 -20.79 -8.92
CA HIS A 496 9.21 -20.22 -10.08
C HIS A 496 9.81 -18.85 -9.73
N GLY A 497 11.16 -18.75 -9.75
CA GLY A 497 11.90 -17.52 -9.49
C GLY A 497 12.67 -17.53 -8.17
N LYS A 498 13.15 -16.36 -7.76
CA LYS A 498 13.90 -16.17 -6.52
C LYS A 498 12.98 -16.13 -5.30
N VAL A 499 13.41 -16.75 -4.22
CA VAL A 499 12.64 -16.88 -2.99
C VAL A 499 13.47 -16.41 -1.82
N TYR A 500 12.88 -15.57 -0.97
CA TYR A 500 13.46 -15.06 0.26
C TYR A 500 12.47 -15.23 1.40
N SER A 501 12.97 -15.58 2.60
CA SER A 501 12.15 -15.74 3.81
C SER A 501 12.58 -14.78 4.91
N VAL A 502 11.60 -14.23 5.60
CA VAL A 502 11.77 -13.46 6.83
C VAL A 502 10.95 -14.13 7.92
N ILE A 503 11.60 -14.53 8.99
CA ILE A 503 10.99 -15.29 10.09
C ILE A 503 11.14 -14.51 11.39
N GLY A 504 10.02 -14.24 12.06
CA GLY A 504 9.98 -13.62 13.37
C GLY A 504 10.36 -14.61 14.49
N SER A 505 11.00 -14.11 15.53
CA SER A 505 11.26 -14.86 16.74
C SER A 505 11.16 -13.98 17.98
N GLN A 506 10.43 -14.46 18.98
CA GLN A 506 10.32 -13.83 20.30
C GLN A 506 11.45 -14.23 21.25
N SER A 507 12.27 -15.21 20.86
CA SER A 507 13.30 -15.79 21.72
C SER A 507 14.67 -15.70 21.08
N ILE A 508 15.06 -16.67 20.28
CA ILE A 508 16.39 -16.74 19.67
C ILE A 508 16.37 -16.26 18.20
N LEU A 509 17.50 -15.69 17.77
CA LEU A 509 17.62 -15.09 16.43
C LEU A 509 18.50 -15.91 15.48
N SER A 510 18.71 -17.18 15.77
CA SER A 510 19.51 -18.06 14.92
C SER A 510 18.98 -19.48 14.93
N CYS A 511 19.11 -20.16 13.81
CA CYS A 511 18.77 -21.56 13.63
C CYS A 511 20.01 -22.28 13.08
N GLN A 512 21.00 -22.55 13.97
CA GLN A 512 22.27 -23.25 13.60
C GLN A 512 22.26 -24.72 13.98
N SER A 513 21.27 -25.16 14.74
CA SER A 513 21.06 -26.57 15.10
C SER A 513 19.56 -26.83 15.15
N GLU A 514 19.17 -28.10 14.98
CA GLU A 514 17.77 -28.52 15.06
C GLU A 514 17.09 -28.06 16.36
N GLN A 515 17.81 -28.17 17.48
CA GLN A 515 17.31 -27.71 18.78
C GLN A 515 17.03 -26.19 18.80
N GLN A 516 17.92 -25.37 18.22
CA GLN A 516 17.71 -23.93 18.14
C GLN A 516 16.55 -23.59 17.21
N CYS A 517 16.41 -24.29 16.09
CA CYS A 517 15.31 -24.06 15.17
C CYS A 517 13.94 -24.32 15.81
N LEU A 518 13.84 -25.28 16.73
CA LEU A 518 12.61 -25.56 17.48
C LEU A 518 12.21 -24.43 18.44
N GLU A 519 13.15 -23.58 18.84
CA GLU A 519 12.91 -22.44 19.73
C GLU A 519 12.55 -21.16 18.98
N VAL A 520 12.79 -21.09 17.66
CA VAL A 520 12.41 -19.96 16.81
C VAL A 520 10.91 -19.97 16.57
N ASN A 521 10.20 -18.97 17.13
CA ASN A 521 8.75 -18.86 17.05
C ASN A 521 8.34 -17.40 17.26
N ASP A 522 7.45 -16.89 16.42
CA ASP A 522 6.93 -15.53 16.50
C ASP A 522 5.68 -15.39 17.38
N GLY A 523 5.25 -16.50 18.00
CA GLY A 523 4.04 -16.61 18.81
C GLY A 523 2.83 -17.12 18.04
N VAL A 524 2.89 -17.23 16.71
CA VAL A 524 1.83 -17.72 15.82
C VAL A 524 2.32 -18.85 14.92
N VAL A 525 3.51 -18.71 14.36
CA VAL A 525 4.14 -19.64 13.42
C VAL A 525 5.49 -20.06 13.98
N ASP A 526 5.73 -21.36 14.06
CA ASP A 526 7.03 -21.91 14.41
C ASP A 526 7.96 -21.97 13.17
N TYR A 527 9.27 -22.10 13.43
CA TYR A 527 10.28 -22.15 12.38
C TYR A 527 10.00 -23.25 11.36
N ILE A 528 9.64 -24.45 11.82
CA ILE A 528 9.41 -25.60 10.93
C ILE A 528 8.34 -25.29 9.89
N SER A 529 7.34 -24.49 10.26
CA SER A 529 6.29 -24.06 9.35
C SER A 529 6.68 -22.82 8.51
N ALA A 530 7.45 -21.89 9.08
CA ALA A 530 7.85 -20.67 8.40
C ALA A 530 9.03 -20.87 7.42
N HIS A 531 9.89 -21.86 7.70
CA HIS A 531 11.04 -22.20 6.87
C HIS A 531 10.62 -22.71 5.50
N ASN A 532 11.18 -22.10 4.45
CA ASN A 532 10.97 -22.52 3.07
C ASN A 532 12.28 -23.10 2.49
N GLN A 533 12.29 -24.40 2.20
CA GLN A 533 13.48 -25.08 1.65
C GLN A 533 13.95 -24.54 0.30
N GLN A 534 13.09 -23.81 -0.42
CA GLN A 534 13.40 -23.21 -1.71
C GLN A 534 13.89 -21.76 -1.58
N ALA A 535 14.02 -21.21 -0.35
CA ALA A 535 14.55 -19.88 -0.15
C ALA A 535 16.05 -19.83 -0.46
N GLU A 536 16.46 -18.87 -1.31
CA GLU A 536 17.88 -18.58 -1.58
C GLU A 536 18.55 -18.00 -0.34
N GLU A 537 17.80 -17.21 0.42
CA GLU A 537 18.24 -16.62 1.68
C GLU A 537 17.08 -16.47 2.65
N GLU A 538 17.37 -16.71 3.92
CA GLU A 538 16.42 -16.60 5.01
C GLU A 538 17.05 -15.81 6.16
N ILE A 539 16.26 -14.91 6.76
CA ILE A 539 16.68 -14.19 7.96
C ILE A 539 15.70 -14.42 9.11
N VAL A 540 16.25 -14.52 10.33
CA VAL A 540 15.46 -14.54 11.57
C VAL A 540 15.60 -13.18 12.24
N VAL A 541 14.47 -12.56 12.58
CA VAL A 541 14.44 -11.23 13.21
C VAL A 541 13.71 -11.25 14.55
N SER A 542 14.12 -10.36 15.46
CA SER A 542 13.43 -10.18 16.76
C SER A 542 12.08 -9.52 16.52
N SER A 543 11.02 -10.31 16.48
CA SER A 543 9.66 -9.84 16.24
C SER A 543 8.65 -10.86 16.74
N SER A 544 7.47 -10.39 17.09
CA SER A 544 6.27 -11.20 17.10
C SER A 544 5.82 -11.48 15.65
N HIS A 545 4.60 -11.97 15.45
CA HIS A 545 4.01 -12.24 14.13
C HIS A 545 3.72 -10.95 13.32
N ASP A 546 4.69 -10.02 13.31
CA ASP A 546 4.61 -8.71 12.67
C ASP A 546 5.96 -8.26 12.07
N SER A 547 6.76 -9.23 11.61
CA SER A 547 8.10 -8.99 11.05
C SER A 547 8.10 -8.06 9.84
N TYR A 548 6.95 -7.85 9.19
CA TYR A 548 6.79 -6.89 8.09
C TYR A 548 7.09 -5.44 8.48
N LYS A 549 7.04 -5.09 9.77
CA LYS A 549 7.36 -3.74 10.28
C LYS A 549 8.75 -3.61 10.88
N ASN A 550 9.48 -4.73 11.00
CA ASN A 550 10.82 -4.77 11.58
C ASN A 550 11.84 -4.13 10.62
N GLU A 551 12.70 -3.25 11.13
CA GLU A 551 13.69 -2.52 10.32
C GLU A 551 14.68 -3.44 9.58
N LYS A 552 15.11 -4.55 10.21
CA LYS A 552 16.00 -5.52 9.55
C LYS A 552 15.29 -6.24 8.42
N SER A 553 14.00 -6.57 8.59
CA SER A 553 13.18 -7.16 7.53
C SER A 553 13.03 -6.22 6.35
N ILE A 554 12.69 -4.95 6.62
CA ILE A 554 12.56 -3.92 5.60
C ILE A 554 13.90 -3.74 4.86
N SER A 555 15.00 -3.57 5.60
CA SER A 555 16.34 -3.39 5.02
C SER A 555 16.76 -4.59 4.16
N PHE A 556 16.46 -5.82 4.59
CA PHE A 556 16.71 -7.04 3.83
C PHE A 556 15.92 -7.05 2.51
N ILE A 557 14.61 -6.78 2.57
CA ILE A 557 13.76 -6.71 1.37
C ILE A 557 14.27 -5.67 0.38
N LEU A 558 14.59 -4.45 0.86
CA LEU A 558 15.13 -3.39 0.00
C LEU A 558 16.47 -3.77 -0.63
N ALA A 559 17.37 -4.44 0.13
CA ALA A 559 18.66 -4.89 -0.39
C ALA A 559 18.46 -5.91 -1.54
N LYS A 560 17.59 -6.91 -1.36
CA LYS A 560 17.29 -7.90 -2.40
C LYS A 560 16.60 -7.32 -3.62
N LEU A 561 15.76 -6.30 -3.43
CA LEU A 561 15.16 -5.57 -4.54
C LEU A 561 16.20 -4.75 -5.32
N ARG A 562 17.20 -4.13 -4.65
CA ARG A 562 18.31 -3.45 -5.35
C ARG A 562 19.18 -4.42 -6.14
N GLU A 563 19.52 -5.59 -5.58
CA GLU A 563 20.20 -6.65 -6.33
C GLU A 563 19.44 -6.99 -7.62
N ALA A 564 18.12 -7.06 -7.56
CA ALA A 564 17.27 -7.37 -8.70
C ALA A 564 17.12 -6.21 -9.73
N THR A 565 17.50 -4.97 -9.40
CA THR A 565 17.56 -3.87 -10.38
C THR A 565 18.75 -4.00 -11.33
N LEU A 566 19.79 -4.70 -10.91
CA LEU A 566 21.04 -4.88 -11.67
C LEU A 566 20.96 -6.04 -12.68
N GLU A 567 19.92 -6.90 -12.59
CA GLU A 567 19.63 -8.04 -13.49
C GLU A 567 18.56 -7.65 -14.56
#